data_c9e752677cda31710bf2d94d6bfa1511
#
_entry.id   c9e752677cda31710bf2d94d6bfa1511
#
_cell.length_a   1.000
_cell.length_b   1.000
_cell.length_c   1.000
_cell.angle_alpha   90.00
_cell.angle_beta   90.00
_cell.angle_gamma   90.00
#
_symmetry.space_group_name_H-M   'P 1'
#
loop_
_entity.id
_entity.type
_entity.pdbx_description
1 polymer ?
#
loop_
_entity_poly.entity_id
_entity_poly.type
_entity_poly.pdbx_seq_one_letter_code
_entity_poly.pdbx_strand_id
1 'polypeptide(L)'
;MIKTRLMALLSQAKKYIIQNVFWQWAALLAQIAAVFSAAGLLESAFSGKTEGSVLRRTVLILVLSVCIRFVCDRMAARASYAASVDVKRILRKKIYEKLLRLGASYREQTATSEIVQMSSEGVEQLEIYFGKYLPQLFYSLLVPVTLFAVLSRVSVKASAVLLLCVPLIPLSIVVVQKIAKRLLDKYWSVYTGLGDSFLENLQGLTTLKIYQADQQKAQEMDEEAQQFRSITMKVLTMQLNSTSVMDIMAYGGAAVGMIEALREFARGEIGLAGVLTLLLLAAEFFIPLRLLGSFFHIAMNGMAASDKIFSLLDMPEPEQGTAEAPKCAVDIRFAGVHFSYEEDREILKGIALTLKAGSFVSLVGTSGCGKSTIAGLLSGKNKGYQGSIQFGGTELSRIPERELMAYITVVTHNSYLWKGTVEENLRMAKPEATAEEMRAALKKVNLLAFLDTQQGLETPLTEKAGNLSGGQKQRLALARALLHDTPVYIFDEATSNIDMESEEMIMEVIRELAKTKTVLLISHRLANVVDSDCIFMLEKGRIAEAGTHGELMRLKGSYYELYESQRKLEAYTKEADL
;
A
#
# COMPACT_ATOMS: atom_id res chain seq x y z
N MET A 1 -9.21 3.50 -22.49
CA MET A 1 -7.81 3.13 -22.76
C MET A 1 -6.79 4.07 -22.08
N ILE A 2 -6.97 5.37 -22.14
CA ILE A 2 -6.07 6.31 -21.45
C ILE A 2 -6.83 6.92 -20.27
N LYS A 3 -6.36 6.69 -19.02
CA LYS A 3 -6.94 7.34 -17.84
C LYS A 3 -6.31 8.73 -17.67
N THR A 4 -7.06 9.75 -18.03
CA THR A 4 -6.61 11.16 -17.98
C THR A 4 -6.13 11.57 -16.59
N ARG A 5 -6.82 11.09 -15.54
CA ARG A 5 -6.46 11.34 -14.14
C ARG A 5 -5.09 10.78 -13.77
N LEU A 6 -4.78 9.55 -14.24
CA LEU A 6 -3.48 8.91 -14.03
C LEU A 6 -2.38 9.66 -14.76
N MET A 7 -2.66 10.13 -16.00
CA MET A 7 -1.74 10.96 -16.77
C MET A 7 -1.48 12.34 -16.16
N ALA A 8 -2.47 12.91 -15.48
CA ALA A 8 -2.31 14.19 -14.77
C ALA A 8 -1.43 14.02 -13.52
N LEU A 9 -1.63 12.93 -12.78
CA LEU A 9 -0.86 12.61 -11.57
C LEU A 9 0.64 12.40 -11.88
N LEU A 10 0.96 11.88 -13.07
CA LEU A 10 2.29 11.46 -13.50
C LEU A 10 2.81 12.34 -14.65
N SER A 11 2.71 13.65 -14.49
CA SER A 11 3.06 14.61 -15.54
C SER A 11 4.52 14.49 -16.04
N GLN A 12 5.45 14.12 -15.19
CA GLN A 12 6.87 13.90 -15.57
C GLN A 12 7.04 12.67 -16.46
N ALA A 13 6.25 11.63 -16.29
CA ALA A 13 6.29 10.43 -17.13
C ALA A 13 5.96 10.73 -18.61
N LYS A 14 5.18 11.78 -18.90
CA LYS A 14 4.86 12.20 -20.28
C LYS A 14 6.11 12.49 -21.11
N LYS A 15 7.10 13.16 -20.51
CA LYS A 15 8.38 13.48 -21.18
C LYS A 15 9.09 12.22 -21.64
N TYR A 16 9.15 11.20 -20.78
CA TYR A 16 9.82 9.95 -21.12
C TYR A 16 9.05 9.12 -22.16
N ILE A 17 7.70 9.16 -22.11
CA ILE A 17 6.86 8.53 -23.15
C ILE A 17 7.15 9.15 -24.51
N ILE A 18 7.16 10.49 -24.62
CA ILE A 18 7.44 11.21 -25.87
C ILE A 18 8.85 10.89 -26.35
N GLN A 19 9.84 10.90 -25.47
CA GLN A 19 11.22 10.53 -25.81
C GLN A 19 11.32 9.09 -26.34
N ASN A 20 10.62 8.14 -25.69
CA ASN A 20 10.61 6.75 -26.11
C ASN A 20 10.02 6.61 -27.52
N VAL A 21 8.84 7.21 -27.77
CA VAL A 21 8.18 7.20 -29.09
C VAL A 21 9.06 7.82 -30.15
N PHE A 22 9.71 8.95 -29.86
CA PHE A 22 10.61 9.61 -30.79
C PHE A 22 11.80 8.71 -31.20
N TRP A 23 12.44 8.07 -30.22
CA TRP A 23 13.59 7.19 -30.52
C TRP A 23 13.18 5.94 -31.29
N GLN A 24 12.03 5.33 -30.96
CA GLN A 24 11.48 4.21 -31.74
C GLN A 24 11.16 4.64 -33.18
N TRP A 25 10.59 5.82 -33.37
CA TRP A 25 10.27 6.36 -34.69
C TRP A 25 11.56 6.66 -35.49
N ALA A 26 12.57 7.22 -34.86
CA ALA A 26 13.88 7.44 -35.52
C ALA A 26 14.54 6.11 -35.95
N ALA A 27 14.41 5.06 -35.13
CA ALA A 27 14.87 3.71 -35.49
C ALA A 27 14.12 3.16 -36.71
N LEU A 28 12.80 3.39 -36.80
CA LEU A 28 11.99 3.01 -37.96
C LEU A 28 12.46 3.72 -39.23
N LEU A 29 12.75 5.02 -39.18
CA LEU A 29 13.24 5.77 -40.34
C LEU A 29 14.58 5.23 -40.82
N ALA A 30 15.50 4.88 -39.92
CA ALA A 30 16.76 4.24 -40.25
C ALA A 30 16.53 2.87 -40.91
N GLN A 31 15.59 2.09 -40.44
CA GLN A 31 15.20 0.79 -41.03
C GLN A 31 14.63 0.98 -42.46
N ILE A 32 13.74 1.94 -42.65
CA ILE A 32 13.20 2.27 -43.97
C ILE A 32 14.32 2.60 -44.95
N ALA A 33 15.26 3.45 -44.55
CA ALA A 33 16.43 3.82 -45.40
C ALA A 33 17.30 2.60 -45.74
N ALA A 34 17.51 1.69 -44.79
CA ALA A 34 18.24 0.45 -45.00
C ALA A 34 17.53 -0.45 -46.04
N VAL A 35 16.22 -0.62 -45.92
CA VAL A 35 15.43 -1.48 -46.82
C VAL A 35 15.40 -0.91 -48.23
N PHE A 36 15.19 0.41 -48.42
CA PHE A 36 15.23 1.04 -49.72
C PHE A 36 16.62 0.90 -50.39
N SER A 37 17.69 1.06 -49.61
CA SER A 37 19.06 0.94 -50.11
C SER A 37 19.39 -0.50 -50.51
N ALA A 38 18.95 -1.49 -49.71
CA ALA A 38 19.14 -2.91 -50.02
C ALA A 38 18.31 -3.35 -51.25
N ALA A 39 17.06 -2.93 -51.35
CA ALA A 39 16.20 -3.22 -52.51
C ALA A 39 16.77 -2.61 -53.83
N GLY A 40 17.27 -1.37 -53.75
CA GLY A 40 17.92 -0.73 -54.90
C GLY A 40 19.24 -1.41 -55.34
N LEU A 41 20.03 -1.92 -54.39
CA LEU A 41 21.21 -2.73 -54.70
C LEU A 41 20.82 -4.03 -55.42
N LEU A 42 19.80 -4.72 -54.93
CA LEU A 42 19.30 -5.96 -55.56
C LEU A 42 18.80 -5.71 -56.99
N GLU A 43 18.08 -4.62 -57.23
CA GLU A 43 17.61 -4.26 -58.57
C GLU A 43 18.80 -3.94 -59.50
N SER A 44 19.82 -3.21 -59.04
CA SER A 44 21.02 -2.91 -59.79
C SER A 44 21.84 -4.17 -60.12
N ALA A 45 21.88 -5.13 -59.16
CA ALA A 45 22.55 -6.42 -59.36
C ALA A 45 21.83 -7.29 -60.43
N PHE A 46 20.49 -7.35 -60.36
CA PHE A 46 19.68 -8.07 -61.36
C PHE A 46 19.77 -7.43 -62.77
N SER A 47 19.94 -6.11 -62.85
CA SER A 47 20.08 -5.39 -64.09
C SER A 47 21.50 -5.43 -64.68
N GLY A 48 22.44 -6.13 -64.02
CA GLY A 48 23.84 -6.25 -64.46
C GLY A 48 24.64 -4.95 -64.40
N LYS A 49 24.12 -3.91 -63.73
CA LYS A 49 24.73 -2.56 -63.61
C LYS A 49 25.34 -2.28 -62.24
N THR A 50 25.93 -3.30 -61.62
CA THR A 50 26.51 -3.14 -60.27
C THR A 50 27.85 -2.43 -60.33
N GLU A 51 27.86 -1.12 -60.16
CA GLU A 51 29.09 -0.36 -59.94
C GLU A 51 29.59 -0.52 -58.50
N GLY A 52 30.92 -0.60 -58.29
CA GLY A 52 31.53 -0.67 -56.97
C GLY A 52 31.21 0.54 -56.05
N SER A 53 30.81 1.67 -56.67
CA SER A 53 30.33 2.87 -55.99
C SER A 53 28.97 2.65 -55.32
N VAL A 54 28.03 1.97 -55.99
CA VAL A 54 26.68 1.62 -55.46
C VAL A 54 26.81 0.65 -54.32
N LEU A 55 27.63 -0.39 -54.45
CA LEU A 55 27.88 -1.37 -53.38
C LEU A 55 28.44 -0.68 -52.12
N ARG A 56 29.48 0.15 -52.25
CA ARG A 56 30.08 0.87 -51.12
C ARG A 56 29.08 1.80 -50.41
N ARG A 57 28.28 2.55 -51.18
CA ARG A 57 27.22 3.42 -50.63
C ARG A 57 26.16 2.64 -49.87
N THR A 58 25.69 1.52 -50.41
CA THR A 58 24.70 0.67 -49.76
C THR A 58 25.24 0.07 -48.46
N VAL A 59 26.46 -0.47 -48.49
CA VAL A 59 27.10 -1.02 -47.26
C VAL A 59 27.25 0.09 -46.22
N LEU A 60 27.67 1.30 -46.61
CA LEU A 60 27.74 2.41 -45.66
C LEU A 60 26.40 2.77 -45.05
N ILE A 61 25.32 2.85 -45.86
CA ILE A 61 23.97 3.13 -45.35
C ILE A 61 23.47 2.02 -44.41
N LEU A 62 23.70 0.75 -44.74
CA LEU A 62 23.33 -0.38 -43.90
C LEU A 62 24.04 -0.34 -42.54
N VAL A 63 25.37 -0.14 -42.55
CA VAL A 63 26.16 -0.03 -41.31
C VAL A 63 25.69 1.16 -40.48
N LEU A 64 25.52 2.33 -41.12
CA LEU A 64 25.04 3.52 -40.43
C LEU A 64 23.63 3.31 -39.83
N SER A 65 22.72 2.68 -40.59
CA SER A 65 21.35 2.37 -40.10
C SER A 65 21.36 1.43 -38.91
N VAL A 66 22.21 0.40 -38.90
CA VAL A 66 22.39 -0.50 -37.77
C VAL A 66 22.89 0.25 -36.53
N CYS A 67 23.90 1.11 -36.71
CA CYS A 67 24.45 1.94 -35.62
C CYS A 67 23.40 2.91 -35.06
N ILE A 68 22.67 3.61 -35.93
CA ILE A 68 21.60 4.53 -35.52
C ILE A 68 20.52 3.76 -34.78
N ARG A 69 20.08 2.62 -35.32
CA ARG A 69 19.06 1.78 -34.67
C ARG A 69 19.50 1.32 -33.28
N PHE A 70 20.73 0.85 -33.15
CA PHE A 70 21.28 0.44 -31.85
C PHE A 70 21.23 1.58 -30.82
N VAL A 71 21.66 2.79 -31.21
CA VAL A 71 21.61 3.96 -30.33
C VAL A 71 20.16 4.33 -29.97
N CYS A 72 19.28 4.35 -30.98
CA CYS A 72 17.86 4.67 -30.78
C CYS A 72 17.18 3.66 -29.85
N ASP A 73 17.38 2.36 -30.04
CA ASP A 73 16.83 1.30 -29.19
C ASP A 73 17.34 1.42 -27.75
N ARG A 74 18.63 1.75 -27.58
CA ARG A 74 19.23 2.00 -26.27
C ARG A 74 18.62 3.22 -25.57
N MET A 75 18.39 4.29 -26.31
CA MET A 75 17.78 5.52 -25.77
C MET A 75 16.28 5.33 -25.46
N ALA A 76 15.56 4.59 -26.32
CA ALA A 76 14.17 4.22 -26.06
C ALA A 76 14.05 3.35 -24.78
N ALA A 77 14.93 2.36 -24.61
CA ALA A 77 14.98 1.53 -23.41
C ALA A 77 15.27 2.34 -22.14
N ARG A 78 16.21 3.31 -22.22
CA ARG A 78 16.50 4.23 -21.10
C ARG A 78 15.29 5.10 -20.75
N ALA A 79 14.60 5.64 -21.73
CA ALA A 79 13.40 6.44 -21.52
C ALA A 79 12.26 5.60 -20.88
N SER A 80 12.08 4.36 -21.35
CA SER A 80 11.14 3.39 -20.77
C SER A 80 11.45 3.12 -19.28
N TYR A 81 12.71 2.82 -18.98
CA TYR A 81 13.17 2.59 -17.61
C TYR A 81 12.97 3.81 -16.70
N ALA A 82 13.31 5.01 -17.18
CA ALA A 82 13.11 6.24 -16.41
C ALA A 82 11.62 6.50 -16.10
N ALA A 83 10.74 6.28 -17.09
CA ALA A 83 9.29 6.37 -16.88
C ALA A 83 8.81 5.40 -15.80
N SER A 84 9.29 4.15 -15.84
CA SER A 84 8.96 3.09 -14.88
C SER A 84 9.38 3.45 -13.45
N VAL A 85 10.62 3.91 -13.27
CA VAL A 85 11.15 4.27 -11.93
C VAL A 85 10.38 5.44 -11.32
N ASP A 86 10.12 6.50 -12.12
CA ASP A 86 9.39 7.67 -11.64
C ASP A 86 7.96 7.32 -11.20
N VAL A 87 7.27 6.48 -11.98
CA VAL A 87 5.91 6.02 -11.64
C VAL A 87 5.90 5.28 -10.31
N LYS A 88 6.81 4.31 -10.13
CA LYS A 88 6.94 3.56 -8.86
C LYS A 88 7.15 4.50 -7.68
N ARG A 89 8.13 5.40 -7.80
CA ARG A 89 8.50 6.33 -6.73
C ARG A 89 7.33 7.23 -6.33
N ILE A 90 6.66 7.84 -7.32
CA ILE A 90 5.57 8.80 -7.07
C ILE A 90 4.36 8.09 -6.45
N LEU A 91 3.97 6.93 -6.99
CA LEU A 91 2.78 6.22 -6.49
C LEU A 91 3.01 5.67 -5.08
N ARG A 92 4.14 5.00 -4.83
CA ARG A 92 4.45 4.48 -3.48
C ARG A 92 4.51 5.62 -2.46
N LYS A 93 5.13 6.75 -2.81
CA LYS A 93 5.16 7.92 -1.94
C LYS A 93 3.75 8.44 -1.64
N LYS A 94 2.90 8.59 -2.65
CA LYS A 94 1.52 9.08 -2.47
C LYS A 94 0.64 8.12 -1.67
N ILE A 95 0.76 6.81 -1.89
CA ILE A 95 0.06 5.79 -1.10
C ILE A 95 0.50 5.92 0.37
N TYR A 96 1.81 5.97 0.62
CA TYR A 96 2.34 6.08 1.97
C TYR A 96 1.91 7.38 2.67
N GLU A 97 2.03 8.53 2.00
CA GLU A 97 1.58 9.82 2.53
C GLU A 97 0.08 9.85 2.82
N LYS A 98 -0.72 9.18 1.96
CA LYS A 98 -2.17 9.05 2.18
C LYS A 98 -2.48 8.21 3.40
N LEU A 99 -1.81 7.08 3.57
CA LEU A 99 -1.96 6.20 4.74
C LEU A 99 -1.58 6.91 6.04
N LEU A 100 -0.49 7.70 6.03
CA LEU A 100 -0.12 8.50 7.19
C LEU A 100 -1.21 9.52 7.56
N ARG A 101 -1.88 10.13 6.56
CA ARG A 101 -2.97 11.10 6.81
C ARG A 101 -4.28 10.43 7.24
N LEU A 102 -4.56 9.24 6.75
CA LEU A 102 -5.72 8.45 7.17
C LEU A 102 -5.54 7.90 8.60
N GLY A 103 -4.29 7.68 9.05
CA GLY A 103 -4.01 7.08 10.34
C GLY A 103 -4.63 5.70 10.48
N ALA A 104 -5.21 5.37 11.63
CA ALA A 104 -5.81 4.05 11.89
C ALA A 104 -7.15 3.83 11.16
N SER A 105 -7.83 4.90 10.73
CA SER A 105 -9.16 4.83 10.10
C SER A 105 -9.19 4.10 8.76
N TYR A 106 -8.04 3.93 8.08
CA TYR A 106 -7.99 3.16 6.82
C TYR A 106 -8.51 1.73 6.98
N ARG A 107 -8.38 1.14 8.19
CA ARG A 107 -8.79 -0.26 8.46
C ARG A 107 -10.29 -0.47 8.42
N GLU A 108 -11.07 0.58 8.59
CA GLU A 108 -12.53 0.52 8.52
C GLU A 108 -13.03 0.30 7.07
N GLN A 109 -12.22 0.67 6.09
CA GLN A 109 -12.60 0.67 4.67
C GLN A 109 -11.78 -0.30 3.81
N THR A 110 -10.53 -0.63 4.21
CA THR A 110 -9.61 -1.43 3.39
C THR A 110 -8.74 -2.33 4.26
N ALA A 111 -8.64 -3.60 3.88
CA ALA A 111 -7.76 -4.55 4.55
C ALA A 111 -6.28 -4.18 4.35
N THR A 112 -5.46 -4.42 5.38
CA THR A 112 -4.01 -4.16 5.32
C THR A 112 -3.32 -4.99 4.23
N SER A 113 -3.76 -6.24 4.02
CA SER A 113 -3.29 -7.13 2.94
C SER A 113 -3.50 -6.49 1.55
N GLU A 114 -4.66 -5.89 1.30
CA GLU A 114 -4.97 -5.21 0.05
C GLU A 114 -4.07 -3.99 -0.20
N ILE A 115 -3.76 -3.22 0.85
CA ILE A 115 -2.84 -2.07 0.75
C ILE A 115 -1.42 -2.52 0.41
N VAL A 116 -0.93 -3.59 1.05
CA VAL A 116 0.39 -4.17 0.76
C VAL A 116 0.43 -4.65 -0.69
N GLN A 117 -0.59 -5.36 -1.14
CA GLN A 117 -0.70 -5.84 -2.51
C GLN A 117 -0.77 -4.70 -3.54
N MET A 118 -1.55 -3.65 -3.26
CA MET A 118 -1.60 -2.45 -4.11
C MET A 118 -0.23 -1.76 -4.21
N SER A 119 0.49 -1.64 -3.09
CA SER A 119 1.79 -0.95 -3.02
C SER A 119 2.92 -1.73 -3.69
N SER A 120 2.84 -3.06 -3.73
CA SER A 120 3.81 -3.93 -4.43
C SER A 120 3.37 -4.21 -5.86
N GLU A 121 2.45 -5.14 -6.04
CA GLU A 121 2.04 -5.65 -7.34
C GLU A 121 1.23 -4.64 -8.17
N GLY A 122 0.29 -3.91 -7.54
CA GLY A 122 -0.52 -2.91 -8.23
C GLY A 122 0.34 -1.80 -8.85
N VAL A 123 1.36 -1.34 -8.13
CA VAL A 123 2.31 -0.33 -8.64
C VAL A 123 3.19 -0.91 -9.76
N GLU A 124 3.57 -2.19 -9.71
CA GLU A 124 4.33 -2.85 -10.78
C GLU A 124 3.54 -3.00 -12.07
N GLN A 125 2.26 -3.30 -11.99
CA GLN A 125 1.37 -3.32 -13.16
C GLN A 125 1.30 -1.93 -13.83
N LEU A 126 1.28 -0.86 -13.05
CA LEU A 126 1.31 0.51 -13.57
C LEU A 126 2.67 0.92 -14.14
N GLU A 127 3.78 0.38 -13.64
CA GLU A 127 5.10 0.53 -14.25
C GLU A 127 5.09 0.05 -15.70
N ILE A 128 4.57 -1.15 -15.94
CA ILE A 128 4.51 -1.73 -17.29
C ILE A 128 3.56 -0.92 -18.19
N TYR A 129 2.46 -0.43 -17.62
CA TYR A 129 1.52 0.44 -18.34
C TYR A 129 2.21 1.71 -18.88
N PHE A 130 3.00 2.41 -18.05
CA PHE A 130 3.70 3.63 -18.45
C PHE A 130 4.98 3.38 -19.24
N GLY A 131 5.76 2.37 -18.86
CA GLY A 131 7.04 2.07 -19.47
C GLY A 131 6.95 1.40 -20.84
N LYS A 132 5.91 0.58 -21.07
CA LYS A 132 5.78 -0.22 -22.29
C LYS A 132 4.50 0.05 -23.07
N TYR A 133 3.32 -0.04 -22.43
CA TYR A 133 2.05 0.04 -23.15
C TYR A 133 1.78 1.42 -23.75
N LEU A 134 1.90 2.50 -22.99
CA LEU A 134 1.63 3.86 -23.51
C LEU A 134 2.58 4.28 -24.63
N PRO A 135 3.92 4.11 -24.51
CA PRO A 135 4.80 4.37 -25.63
C PRO A 135 4.43 3.55 -26.87
N GLN A 136 4.15 2.25 -26.70
CA GLN A 136 3.76 1.38 -27.80
C GLN A 136 2.43 1.79 -28.45
N LEU A 137 1.46 2.28 -27.65
CA LEU A 137 0.20 2.79 -28.18
C LEU A 137 0.42 3.96 -29.16
N PHE A 138 1.20 4.97 -28.76
CA PHE A 138 1.49 6.12 -29.62
C PHE A 138 2.35 5.73 -30.83
N TYR A 139 3.35 4.88 -30.62
CA TYR A 139 4.20 4.38 -31.70
C TYR A 139 3.40 3.57 -32.72
N SER A 140 2.51 2.70 -32.27
CA SER A 140 1.68 1.86 -33.16
C SER A 140 0.68 2.66 -34.01
N LEU A 141 0.31 3.85 -33.59
CA LEU A 141 -0.50 4.78 -34.40
C LEU A 141 0.36 5.56 -35.41
N LEU A 142 1.58 5.90 -35.03
CA LEU A 142 2.49 6.71 -35.87
C LEU A 142 3.08 5.90 -37.03
N VAL A 143 3.43 4.63 -36.79
CA VAL A 143 4.11 3.76 -37.76
C VAL A 143 3.33 3.55 -39.06
N PRO A 144 2.05 3.10 -39.05
CA PRO A 144 1.29 2.89 -40.28
C PRO A 144 1.13 4.15 -41.13
N VAL A 145 0.96 5.30 -40.49
CA VAL A 145 0.87 6.60 -41.17
C VAL A 145 2.21 6.96 -41.84
N THR A 146 3.32 6.78 -41.13
CA THR A 146 4.66 7.02 -41.67
C THR A 146 4.98 6.11 -42.86
N LEU A 147 4.71 4.81 -42.72
CA LEU A 147 4.92 3.81 -43.75
C LEU A 147 4.05 4.10 -44.98
N PHE A 148 2.78 4.44 -44.78
CA PHE A 148 1.90 4.85 -45.89
C PHE A 148 2.43 6.07 -46.60
N ALA A 149 2.85 7.12 -45.91
CA ALA A 149 3.41 8.34 -46.51
C ALA A 149 4.66 8.06 -47.34
N VAL A 150 5.50 7.10 -46.93
CA VAL A 150 6.73 6.72 -47.65
C VAL A 150 6.42 5.76 -48.80
N LEU A 151 5.66 4.69 -48.55
CA LEU A 151 5.42 3.62 -49.53
C LEU A 151 4.38 3.99 -50.61
N SER A 152 3.51 4.97 -50.37
CA SER A 152 2.58 5.51 -51.37
C SER A 152 3.33 6.13 -52.58
N ARG A 153 4.60 6.50 -52.40
CA ARG A 153 5.44 6.95 -53.52
C ARG A 153 5.92 5.80 -54.42
N VAL A 154 5.86 4.56 -53.90
CA VAL A 154 6.22 3.35 -54.66
C VAL A 154 4.95 2.75 -55.28
N SER A 155 3.92 2.50 -54.48
CA SER A 155 2.60 2.08 -54.88
C SER A 155 1.53 2.61 -53.94
N VAL A 156 0.60 3.38 -54.47
CA VAL A 156 -0.55 3.88 -53.72
C VAL A 156 -1.52 2.75 -53.41
N LYS A 157 -1.77 1.83 -54.33
CA LYS A 157 -2.76 0.75 -54.19
C LYS A 157 -2.33 -0.25 -53.10
N ALA A 158 -1.08 -0.80 -53.24
CA ALA A 158 -0.54 -1.74 -52.25
C ALA A 158 -0.45 -1.12 -50.86
N SER A 159 0.02 0.14 -50.77
CA SER A 159 0.11 0.86 -49.46
C SER A 159 -1.25 1.15 -48.84
N ALA A 160 -2.27 1.48 -49.68
CA ALA A 160 -3.64 1.70 -49.18
C ALA A 160 -4.28 0.40 -48.68
N VAL A 161 -4.06 -0.74 -49.34
CA VAL A 161 -4.51 -2.05 -48.90
C VAL A 161 -3.89 -2.40 -47.53
N LEU A 162 -2.57 -2.20 -47.37
CA LEU A 162 -1.90 -2.41 -46.10
C LEU A 162 -2.52 -1.54 -44.99
N LEU A 163 -2.72 -0.25 -45.26
CA LEU A 163 -3.27 0.70 -44.28
C LEU A 163 -4.73 0.35 -43.91
N LEU A 164 -5.55 -0.09 -44.87
CA LEU A 164 -6.95 -0.49 -44.63
C LEU A 164 -7.06 -1.75 -43.75
N CYS A 165 -6.07 -2.65 -43.78
CA CYS A 165 -6.01 -3.82 -42.92
C CYS A 165 -5.58 -3.50 -41.48
N VAL A 166 -4.90 -2.38 -41.22
CA VAL A 166 -4.41 -1.99 -39.90
C VAL A 166 -5.50 -1.93 -38.85
N PRO A 167 -6.70 -1.34 -39.07
CA PRO A 167 -7.76 -1.26 -38.06
C PRO A 167 -8.34 -2.61 -37.61
N LEU A 168 -8.10 -3.69 -38.35
CA LEU A 168 -8.60 -5.04 -37.97
C LEU A 168 -8.00 -5.50 -36.64
N ILE A 169 -6.74 -5.14 -36.34
CA ILE A 169 -6.09 -5.50 -35.08
C ILE A 169 -6.75 -4.79 -33.89
N PRO A 170 -6.87 -3.45 -33.83
CA PRO A 170 -7.59 -2.77 -32.76
C PRO A 170 -9.03 -3.27 -32.60
N LEU A 171 -9.73 -3.58 -33.70
CA LEU A 171 -11.09 -4.12 -33.66
C LEU A 171 -11.11 -5.48 -32.94
N SER A 172 -10.19 -6.38 -33.26
CA SER A 172 -10.08 -7.68 -32.59
C SER A 172 -9.78 -7.51 -31.10
N ILE A 173 -8.92 -6.56 -30.71
CA ILE A 173 -8.62 -6.25 -29.31
C ILE A 173 -9.89 -5.82 -28.56
N VAL A 174 -10.71 -4.93 -29.14
CA VAL A 174 -11.95 -4.45 -28.50
C VAL A 174 -12.95 -5.58 -28.29
N VAL A 175 -13.08 -6.49 -29.25
CA VAL A 175 -13.98 -7.66 -29.13
C VAL A 175 -13.52 -8.55 -27.97
N VAL A 176 -12.23 -8.88 -27.90
CA VAL A 176 -11.64 -9.69 -26.84
C VAL A 176 -11.78 -9.02 -25.48
N GLN A 177 -11.65 -7.69 -25.40
CA GLN A 177 -11.75 -6.92 -24.17
C GLN A 177 -13.06 -7.16 -23.40
N LYS A 178 -14.19 -7.23 -24.10
CA LYS A 178 -15.50 -7.46 -23.47
C LYS A 178 -15.58 -8.84 -22.79
N ILE A 179 -14.94 -9.85 -23.37
CA ILE A 179 -14.90 -11.21 -22.81
C ILE A 179 -13.87 -11.28 -21.68
N ALA A 180 -12.71 -10.67 -21.89
CA ALA A 180 -11.59 -10.67 -20.94
C ALA A 180 -11.94 -10.06 -19.59
N LYS A 181 -12.69 -8.95 -19.56
CA LYS A 181 -12.98 -8.21 -18.33
C LYS A 181 -13.61 -9.09 -17.25
N ARG A 182 -14.68 -9.81 -17.57
CA ARG A 182 -15.39 -10.68 -16.59
C ARG A 182 -14.49 -11.80 -16.06
N LEU A 183 -13.65 -12.36 -16.95
CA LEU A 183 -12.74 -13.44 -16.57
C LEU A 183 -11.62 -12.93 -15.67
N LEU A 184 -11.09 -11.73 -15.92
CA LEU A 184 -10.06 -11.09 -15.10
C LEU A 184 -10.61 -10.66 -13.74
N ASP A 185 -11.83 -10.12 -13.67
CA ASP A 185 -12.48 -9.77 -12.40
C ASP A 185 -12.61 -11.03 -11.51
N LYS A 186 -13.02 -12.16 -12.09
CA LYS A 186 -13.09 -13.45 -11.39
C LYS A 186 -11.70 -13.95 -10.97
N TYR A 187 -10.70 -13.83 -11.83
CA TYR A 187 -9.31 -14.20 -11.51
C TYR A 187 -8.81 -13.43 -10.29
N TRP A 188 -8.98 -12.10 -10.26
CA TRP A 188 -8.56 -11.27 -9.15
C TRP A 188 -9.28 -11.60 -7.84
N SER A 189 -10.58 -11.89 -7.89
CA SER A 189 -11.34 -12.30 -6.71
C SER A 189 -10.82 -13.61 -6.12
N VAL A 190 -10.55 -14.63 -6.95
CA VAL A 190 -10.01 -15.91 -6.49
C VAL A 190 -8.57 -15.77 -6.00
N TYR A 191 -7.76 -14.94 -6.67
CA TYR A 191 -6.36 -14.69 -6.27
C TYR A 191 -6.26 -14.01 -4.91
N THR A 192 -7.06 -12.97 -4.67
CA THR A 192 -7.08 -12.28 -3.36
C THR A 192 -7.60 -13.20 -2.26
N GLY A 193 -8.67 -13.96 -2.52
CA GLY A 193 -9.21 -14.91 -1.55
C GLY A 193 -8.19 -15.97 -1.13
N LEU A 194 -7.47 -16.56 -2.09
CA LEU A 194 -6.38 -17.52 -1.80
C LEU A 194 -5.25 -16.88 -0.96
N GLY A 195 -4.89 -15.63 -1.28
CA GLY A 195 -3.87 -14.90 -0.51
C GLY A 195 -4.29 -14.61 0.93
N ASP A 196 -5.54 -14.23 1.14
CA ASP A 196 -6.10 -13.99 2.47
C ASP A 196 -6.17 -15.29 3.29
N SER A 197 -6.65 -16.38 2.69
CA SER A 197 -6.71 -17.72 3.31
C SER A 197 -5.32 -18.23 3.69
N PHE A 198 -4.32 -18.04 2.81
CA PHE A 198 -2.93 -18.39 3.11
C PHE A 198 -2.37 -17.62 4.30
N LEU A 199 -2.60 -16.31 4.34
CA LEU A 199 -2.12 -15.46 5.42
C LEU A 199 -2.79 -15.80 6.76
N GLU A 200 -4.10 -16.06 6.76
CA GLU A 200 -4.85 -16.50 7.93
C GLU A 200 -4.31 -17.84 8.46
N ASN A 201 -4.13 -18.83 7.60
CA ASN A 201 -3.58 -20.12 7.98
C ASN A 201 -2.15 -20.01 8.53
N LEU A 202 -1.31 -19.13 7.96
CA LEU A 202 0.04 -18.89 8.45
C LEU A 202 0.04 -18.22 9.83
N GLN A 203 -0.84 -17.24 10.05
CA GLN A 203 -0.98 -16.57 11.35
C GLN A 203 -1.57 -17.50 12.41
N GLY A 204 -2.49 -18.37 12.02
CA GLY A 204 -3.14 -19.36 12.87
C GLY A 204 -2.39 -20.69 13.00
N LEU A 205 -1.18 -20.84 12.45
CA LEU A 205 -0.50 -22.14 12.33
C LEU A 205 -0.34 -22.87 13.66
N THR A 206 0.02 -22.15 14.73
CA THR A 206 0.12 -22.73 16.08
C THR A 206 -1.22 -23.30 16.55
N THR A 207 -2.29 -22.58 16.33
CA THR A 207 -3.65 -23.02 16.67
C THR A 207 -4.05 -24.26 15.87
N LEU A 208 -3.77 -24.27 14.58
CA LEU A 208 -4.04 -25.42 13.71
C LEU A 208 -3.30 -26.68 14.17
N LYS A 209 -2.05 -26.52 14.61
CA LYS A 209 -1.25 -27.64 15.17
C LYS A 209 -1.79 -28.14 16.50
N ILE A 210 -2.17 -27.25 17.41
CA ILE A 210 -2.74 -27.60 18.73
C ILE A 210 -4.04 -28.43 18.56
N TYR A 211 -4.91 -28.01 17.64
CA TYR A 211 -6.19 -28.68 17.39
C TYR A 211 -6.11 -29.80 16.34
N GLN A 212 -4.91 -30.10 15.81
CA GLN A 212 -4.68 -31.12 14.75
C GLN A 212 -5.55 -30.88 13.50
N ALA A 213 -5.88 -29.63 13.23
CA ALA A 213 -6.70 -29.19 12.08
C ALA A 213 -5.87 -28.84 10.83
N ASP A 214 -4.54 -29.00 10.91
CA ASP A 214 -3.60 -28.62 9.84
C ASP A 214 -3.80 -29.42 8.55
N GLN A 215 -4.13 -30.71 8.63
CA GLN A 215 -4.40 -31.55 7.45
C GLN A 215 -5.70 -31.13 6.75
N GLN A 216 -6.75 -30.84 7.52
CA GLN A 216 -8.01 -30.35 6.96
C GLN A 216 -7.82 -29.02 6.25
N LYS A 217 -7.11 -28.08 6.89
CA LYS A 217 -6.83 -26.77 6.31
C LYS A 217 -5.91 -26.85 5.09
N ALA A 218 -4.96 -27.79 5.07
CA ALA A 218 -4.15 -28.04 3.90
C ALA A 218 -4.99 -28.54 2.71
N GLN A 219 -5.99 -29.39 2.96
CA GLN A 219 -6.90 -29.88 1.93
C GLN A 219 -7.81 -28.74 1.39
N GLU A 220 -8.38 -27.91 2.27
CA GLU A 220 -9.15 -26.71 1.89
C GLU A 220 -8.30 -25.77 1.00
N MET A 221 -7.05 -25.53 1.39
CA MET A 221 -6.11 -24.72 0.60
C MET A 221 -5.76 -25.35 -0.75
N ASP A 222 -5.65 -26.68 -0.83
CA ASP A 222 -5.42 -27.35 -2.12
C ASP A 222 -6.63 -27.19 -3.06
N GLU A 223 -7.86 -27.26 -2.53
CA GLU A 223 -9.08 -27.01 -3.30
C GLU A 223 -9.11 -25.55 -3.83
N GLU A 224 -8.80 -24.56 -2.99
CA GLU A 224 -8.68 -23.16 -3.40
C GLU A 224 -7.57 -22.96 -4.44
N ALA A 225 -6.42 -23.59 -4.26
CA ALA A 225 -5.33 -23.57 -5.23
C ALA A 225 -5.71 -24.20 -6.57
N GLN A 226 -6.49 -25.29 -6.56
CA GLN A 226 -7.05 -25.91 -7.78
C GLN A 226 -8.05 -24.99 -8.49
N GLN A 227 -8.89 -24.28 -7.73
CA GLN A 227 -9.79 -23.25 -8.29
C GLN A 227 -8.99 -22.12 -8.94
N PHE A 228 -7.96 -21.63 -8.26
CA PHE A 228 -7.05 -20.61 -8.79
C PHE A 228 -6.33 -21.10 -10.05
N ARG A 229 -5.81 -22.33 -10.04
CA ARG A 229 -5.21 -22.96 -11.24
C ARG A 229 -6.20 -23.00 -12.40
N SER A 230 -7.43 -23.44 -12.14
CA SER A 230 -8.47 -23.54 -13.19
C SER A 230 -8.78 -22.18 -13.83
N ILE A 231 -8.95 -21.13 -13.03
CA ILE A 231 -9.23 -19.79 -13.55
C ILE A 231 -8.03 -19.21 -14.27
N THR A 232 -6.82 -19.43 -13.76
CA THR A 232 -5.56 -19.01 -14.38
C THR A 232 -5.39 -19.63 -15.76
N MET A 233 -5.66 -20.93 -15.89
CA MET A 233 -5.61 -21.62 -17.20
C MET A 233 -6.64 -21.07 -18.19
N LYS A 234 -7.84 -20.69 -17.72
CA LYS A 234 -8.85 -20.04 -18.58
C LYS A 234 -8.36 -18.66 -19.06
N VAL A 235 -7.74 -17.88 -18.17
CA VAL A 235 -7.15 -16.57 -18.53
C VAL A 235 -6.02 -16.75 -19.54
N LEU A 236 -5.10 -17.69 -19.32
CA LEU A 236 -4.01 -17.99 -20.25
C LEU A 236 -4.53 -18.45 -21.62
N THR A 237 -5.51 -19.35 -21.65
CA THR A 237 -6.13 -19.81 -22.91
C THR A 237 -6.77 -18.64 -23.67
N MET A 238 -7.48 -17.76 -22.97
CA MET A 238 -8.06 -16.55 -23.57
C MET A 238 -6.96 -15.64 -24.13
N GLN A 239 -5.87 -15.42 -23.39
CA GLN A 239 -4.75 -14.58 -23.84
C GLN A 239 -4.06 -15.17 -25.08
N LEU A 240 -3.77 -16.46 -25.09
CA LEU A 240 -3.16 -17.15 -26.24
C LEU A 240 -4.05 -17.10 -27.47
N ASN A 241 -5.35 -17.40 -27.33
CA ASN A 241 -6.30 -17.32 -28.43
C ASN A 241 -6.42 -15.89 -28.98
N SER A 242 -6.44 -14.88 -28.09
CA SER A 242 -6.43 -13.48 -28.48
C SER A 242 -5.20 -13.11 -29.31
N THR A 243 -4.01 -13.56 -28.86
CA THR A 243 -2.75 -13.31 -29.57
C THR A 243 -2.77 -14.02 -30.93
N SER A 244 -3.26 -15.27 -31.02
CA SER A 244 -3.39 -16.01 -32.27
C SER A 244 -4.31 -15.30 -33.29
N VAL A 245 -5.44 -14.75 -32.82
CA VAL A 245 -6.34 -13.96 -33.69
C VAL A 245 -5.63 -12.71 -34.20
N MET A 246 -4.91 -12.00 -33.33
CA MET A 246 -4.13 -10.83 -33.74
C MET A 246 -3.03 -11.18 -34.73
N ASP A 247 -2.35 -12.33 -34.57
CA ASP A 247 -1.34 -12.82 -35.49
C ASP A 247 -1.92 -13.14 -36.86
N ILE A 248 -3.08 -13.79 -36.91
CA ILE A 248 -3.81 -14.07 -38.17
C ILE A 248 -4.16 -12.76 -38.90
N MET A 249 -4.64 -11.73 -38.15
CA MET A 249 -4.98 -10.43 -38.73
C MET A 249 -3.72 -9.69 -39.23
N ALA A 250 -2.62 -9.73 -38.45
CA ALA A 250 -1.38 -9.06 -38.79
C ALA A 250 -0.72 -9.68 -40.03
N TYR A 251 -0.49 -11.00 -40.00
CA TYR A 251 0.18 -11.68 -41.12
C TYR A 251 -0.73 -11.83 -42.32
N GLY A 252 -2.03 -12.02 -42.09
CA GLY A 252 -3.04 -12.03 -43.18
C GLY A 252 -3.11 -10.67 -43.88
N GLY A 253 -3.15 -9.55 -43.12
CA GLY A 253 -3.13 -8.21 -43.71
C GLY A 253 -1.84 -7.92 -44.48
N ALA A 254 -0.69 -8.32 -43.94
CA ALA A 254 0.60 -8.21 -44.63
C ALA A 254 0.58 -9.04 -45.95
N ALA A 255 0.09 -10.29 -45.91
CA ALA A 255 0.01 -11.14 -47.07
C ALA A 255 -0.88 -10.55 -48.19
N VAL A 256 -2.03 -9.98 -47.84
CA VAL A 256 -2.91 -9.32 -48.84
C VAL A 256 -2.20 -8.14 -49.51
N GLY A 257 -1.49 -7.30 -48.70
CA GLY A 257 -0.70 -6.21 -49.27
C GLY A 257 0.47 -6.68 -50.16
N MET A 258 1.15 -7.76 -49.74
CA MET A 258 2.24 -8.37 -50.54
C MET A 258 1.69 -8.95 -51.87
N ILE A 259 0.53 -9.61 -51.86
CA ILE A 259 -0.13 -10.13 -53.09
C ILE A 259 -0.44 -8.99 -54.05
N GLU A 260 -0.94 -7.85 -53.57
CA GLU A 260 -1.21 -6.71 -54.42
C GLU A 260 0.07 -6.08 -54.98
N ALA A 261 1.15 -5.95 -54.17
CA ALA A 261 2.45 -5.50 -54.66
C ALA A 261 3.01 -6.43 -55.77
N LEU A 262 2.87 -7.76 -55.62
CA LEU A 262 3.28 -8.73 -56.63
C LEU A 262 2.44 -8.63 -57.90
N ARG A 263 1.11 -8.37 -57.79
CA ARG A 263 0.24 -8.14 -58.95
C ARG A 263 0.63 -6.89 -59.73
N GLU A 264 0.94 -5.78 -59.05
CA GLU A 264 1.41 -4.54 -59.69
C GLU A 264 2.77 -4.76 -60.37
N PHE A 265 3.69 -5.50 -59.75
CA PHE A 265 4.95 -5.89 -60.36
C PHE A 265 4.76 -6.74 -61.63
N ALA A 266 3.87 -7.74 -61.58
CA ALA A 266 3.55 -8.58 -62.74
C ALA A 266 2.91 -7.79 -63.91
N ARG A 267 2.23 -6.67 -63.59
CA ARG A 267 1.69 -5.73 -64.63
C ARG A 267 2.72 -4.71 -65.10
N GLY A 268 3.91 -4.70 -64.54
CA GLY A 268 4.94 -3.71 -64.84
C GLY A 268 4.69 -2.30 -64.31
N GLU A 269 3.75 -2.14 -63.36
CA GLU A 269 3.39 -0.86 -62.74
C GLU A 269 4.48 -0.39 -61.74
N ILE A 270 5.21 -1.34 -61.12
CA ILE A 270 6.32 -1.08 -60.18
C ILE A 270 7.55 -1.89 -60.56
N GLY A 271 8.76 -1.34 -60.24
CA GLY A 271 10.04 -2.02 -60.45
C GLY A 271 10.40 -3.05 -59.39
N LEU A 272 11.46 -3.80 -59.60
CA LEU A 272 11.94 -4.83 -58.66
C LEU A 272 12.29 -4.25 -57.27
N ALA A 273 12.98 -3.10 -57.22
CA ALA A 273 13.25 -2.46 -55.93
C ALA A 273 11.96 -2.07 -55.21
N GLY A 274 10.93 -1.63 -55.96
CA GLY A 274 9.64 -1.25 -55.37
C GLY A 274 8.92 -2.42 -54.71
N VAL A 275 8.81 -3.57 -55.44
CA VAL A 275 8.14 -4.77 -54.88
C VAL A 275 8.92 -5.33 -53.69
N LEU A 276 10.24 -5.39 -53.74
CA LEU A 276 11.10 -5.84 -52.64
C LEU A 276 10.93 -4.96 -51.40
N THR A 277 10.86 -3.64 -51.59
CA THR A 277 10.64 -2.69 -50.49
C THR A 277 9.29 -2.89 -49.85
N LEU A 278 8.21 -3.07 -50.64
CA LEU A 278 6.88 -3.34 -50.14
C LEU A 278 6.82 -4.66 -49.37
N LEU A 279 7.44 -5.74 -49.91
CA LEU A 279 7.49 -7.05 -49.27
C LEU A 279 8.19 -7.01 -47.91
N LEU A 280 9.34 -6.34 -47.84
CA LEU A 280 10.15 -6.26 -46.63
C LEU A 280 9.52 -5.35 -45.55
N LEU A 281 8.80 -4.30 -45.95
CA LEU A 281 8.18 -3.37 -45.02
C LEU A 281 6.69 -3.69 -44.72
N ALA A 282 6.05 -4.62 -45.46
CA ALA A 282 4.65 -4.95 -45.25
C ALA A 282 4.35 -5.38 -43.81
N ALA A 283 5.20 -6.20 -43.20
CA ALA A 283 5.05 -6.65 -41.81
C ALA A 283 5.15 -5.51 -40.80
N GLU A 284 5.92 -4.47 -41.10
CA GLU A 284 6.14 -3.33 -40.19
C GLU A 284 4.86 -2.48 -39.98
N PHE A 285 3.85 -2.57 -40.85
CA PHE A 285 2.54 -1.96 -40.61
C PHE A 285 1.83 -2.57 -39.40
N PHE A 286 2.06 -3.85 -39.14
CA PHE A 286 1.26 -4.66 -38.22
C PHE A 286 2.02 -5.02 -36.93
N ILE A 287 3.35 -5.20 -36.99
CA ILE A 287 4.18 -5.60 -35.84
C ILE A 287 3.99 -4.67 -34.62
N PRO A 288 3.98 -3.33 -34.75
CA PRO A 288 3.76 -2.45 -33.60
C PRO A 288 2.39 -2.62 -32.95
N LEU A 289 1.35 -2.84 -33.73
CA LEU A 289 -0.02 -3.07 -33.24
C LEU A 289 -0.18 -4.45 -32.60
N ARG A 290 0.47 -5.46 -33.16
CA ARG A 290 0.55 -6.80 -32.57
C ARG A 290 1.20 -6.76 -31.19
N LEU A 291 2.34 -6.05 -31.07
CA LEU A 291 3.02 -5.82 -29.78
C LEU A 291 2.14 -5.04 -28.80
N LEU A 292 1.41 -4.04 -29.27
CA LEU A 292 0.41 -3.33 -28.48
C LEU A 292 -0.65 -4.29 -27.91
N GLY A 293 -1.12 -5.23 -28.74
CA GLY A 293 -2.06 -6.27 -28.32
C GLY A 293 -1.51 -7.17 -27.23
N SER A 294 -0.24 -7.55 -27.32
CA SER A 294 0.44 -8.32 -26.25
C SER A 294 0.53 -7.56 -24.93
N PHE A 295 0.77 -6.24 -24.98
CA PHE A 295 0.79 -5.40 -23.79
C PHE A 295 -0.59 -5.02 -23.27
N PHE A 296 -1.64 -5.24 -24.05
CA PHE A 296 -3.00 -4.85 -23.71
C PHE A 296 -3.50 -5.54 -22.44
N HIS A 297 -3.26 -6.85 -22.29
CA HIS A 297 -3.68 -7.60 -21.10
C HIS A 297 -3.00 -7.07 -19.82
N ILE A 298 -1.73 -6.72 -19.92
CA ILE A 298 -0.97 -6.12 -18.82
C ILE A 298 -1.51 -4.71 -18.50
N ALA A 299 -1.85 -3.95 -19.53
CA ALA A 299 -2.47 -2.64 -19.36
C ALA A 299 -3.84 -2.71 -18.68
N MET A 300 -4.62 -3.75 -18.93
CA MET A 300 -5.91 -3.98 -18.24
C MET A 300 -5.71 -4.21 -16.75
N ASN A 301 -4.72 -5.02 -16.36
CA ASN A 301 -4.36 -5.22 -14.96
C ASN A 301 -3.91 -3.90 -14.31
N GLY A 302 -3.06 -3.12 -14.99
CA GLY A 302 -2.64 -1.80 -14.53
C GLY A 302 -3.82 -0.82 -14.38
N MET A 303 -4.82 -0.87 -15.24
CA MET A 303 -6.02 -0.04 -15.11
C MET A 303 -6.86 -0.44 -13.90
N ALA A 304 -7.03 -1.74 -13.63
CA ALA A 304 -7.73 -2.24 -12.45
C ALA A 304 -6.99 -1.85 -11.15
N ALA A 305 -5.67 -2.04 -11.13
CA ALA A 305 -4.84 -1.59 -10.01
C ALA A 305 -4.92 -0.07 -9.79
N SER A 306 -4.97 0.72 -10.87
CA SER A 306 -5.17 2.16 -10.82
C SER A 306 -6.48 2.54 -10.14
N ASP A 307 -7.59 1.83 -10.43
CA ASP A 307 -8.89 2.13 -9.81
C ASP A 307 -8.84 1.91 -8.30
N LYS A 308 -8.23 0.82 -7.85
CA LYS A 308 -8.03 0.55 -6.42
C LYS A 308 -7.12 1.59 -5.75
N ILE A 309 -6.01 1.97 -6.39
CA ILE A 309 -5.12 3.02 -5.87
C ILE A 309 -5.85 4.36 -5.77
N PHE A 310 -6.65 4.73 -6.77
CA PHE A 310 -7.43 5.98 -6.69
C PHE A 310 -8.53 5.90 -5.65
N SER A 311 -9.19 4.77 -5.47
CA SER A 311 -10.15 4.58 -4.37
C SER A 311 -9.50 4.89 -3.02
N LEU A 312 -8.29 4.36 -2.77
CA LEU A 312 -7.53 4.68 -1.55
C LEU A 312 -7.14 6.17 -1.48
N LEU A 313 -6.65 6.75 -2.58
CA LEU A 313 -6.23 8.16 -2.60
C LEU A 313 -7.39 9.14 -2.42
N ASP A 314 -8.60 8.74 -2.80
CA ASP A 314 -9.84 9.53 -2.71
C ASP A 314 -10.58 9.36 -1.38
N MET A 315 -10.16 8.43 -0.54
CA MET A 315 -10.77 8.27 0.79
C MET A 315 -10.79 9.61 1.51
N PRO A 316 -11.91 9.98 2.15
CA PRO A 316 -11.99 11.20 2.92
C PRO A 316 -10.92 11.18 4.02
N GLU A 317 -10.13 12.24 4.10
CA GLU A 317 -9.17 12.41 5.18
C GLU A 317 -9.93 12.91 6.41
N PRO A 318 -9.61 12.42 7.61
CA PRO A 318 -10.18 12.96 8.83
C PRO A 318 -9.94 14.48 8.88
N GLU A 319 -10.95 15.24 9.23
CA GLU A 319 -10.82 16.69 9.40
C GLU A 319 -9.69 16.97 10.40
N GLN A 320 -8.73 17.78 9.98
CA GLN A 320 -7.67 18.26 10.86
C GLN A 320 -8.18 19.53 11.53
N GLY A 321 -8.15 19.52 12.87
CA GLY A 321 -8.43 20.72 13.64
C GLY A 321 -7.45 21.85 13.31
N THR A 322 -7.83 23.07 13.64
CA THR A 322 -7.03 24.29 13.43
C THR A 322 -6.72 25.02 14.73
N ALA A 323 -7.19 24.51 15.86
CA ALA A 323 -6.94 25.10 17.18
C ALA A 323 -5.59 24.64 17.75
N GLU A 324 -4.88 25.52 18.41
CA GLU A 324 -3.66 25.15 19.15
C GLU A 324 -4.02 24.30 20.37
N ALA A 325 -3.20 23.28 20.66
CA ALA A 325 -3.30 22.54 21.91
C ALA A 325 -2.92 23.43 23.11
N PRO A 326 -3.46 23.17 24.31
CA PRO A 326 -3.06 23.87 25.51
C PRO A 326 -1.55 23.70 25.77
N LYS A 327 -0.87 24.78 26.22
CA LYS A 327 0.58 24.74 26.51
C LYS A 327 0.92 24.21 27.92
N CYS A 328 -0.08 24.04 28.78
CA CYS A 328 0.06 23.52 30.14
C CYS A 328 -1.01 22.46 30.41
N ALA A 329 -0.85 21.71 31.50
CA ALA A 329 -1.87 20.77 31.94
C ALA A 329 -3.18 21.50 32.19
N VAL A 330 -4.26 21.02 31.58
CA VAL A 330 -5.62 21.57 31.69
C VAL A 330 -6.62 20.45 32.00
N ASP A 331 -7.78 20.86 32.52
CA ASP A 331 -8.87 19.93 32.73
C ASP A 331 -9.39 19.39 31.41
N ILE A 332 -9.65 18.08 31.39
CA ILE A 332 -10.27 17.40 30.26
C ILE A 332 -11.70 17.04 30.68
N ARG A 333 -12.69 17.56 29.95
CA ARG A 333 -14.11 17.41 30.27
C ARG A 333 -14.86 16.67 29.16
N PHE A 334 -15.57 15.64 29.55
CA PHE A 334 -16.56 14.96 28.72
C PHE A 334 -17.95 15.46 29.13
N ALA A 335 -18.75 15.88 28.17
CA ALA A 335 -20.12 16.38 28.39
C ALA A 335 -21.09 15.65 27.44
N GLY A 336 -21.79 14.65 27.99
CA GLY A 336 -22.80 13.90 27.24
C GLY A 336 -22.26 13.20 26.00
N VAL A 337 -21.10 12.53 26.10
CA VAL A 337 -20.45 11.93 24.95
C VAL A 337 -21.10 10.60 24.60
N HIS A 338 -21.51 10.48 23.33
CA HIS A 338 -22.04 9.27 22.70
C HIS A 338 -21.08 8.81 21.60
N PHE A 339 -20.88 7.50 21.47
CA PHE A 339 -20.03 6.95 20.43
C PHE A 339 -20.45 5.53 20.04
N SER A 340 -20.41 5.25 18.73
CA SER A 340 -20.64 3.95 18.10
C SER A 340 -19.53 3.66 17.10
N TYR A 341 -19.07 2.41 17.01
CA TYR A 341 -18.19 1.96 15.91
C TYR A 341 -18.99 1.66 14.65
N GLU A 342 -20.21 1.18 14.81
CA GLU A 342 -21.18 0.87 13.76
C GLU A 342 -22.50 1.57 14.09
N GLU A 343 -23.32 1.89 13.08
CA GLU A 343 -24.56 2.66 13.26
C GLU A 343 -25.54 2.03 14.24
N ASP A 344 -25.55 0.69 14.34
CA ASP A 344 -26.53 -0.04 15.14
C ASP A 344 -26.06 -0.36 16.58
N ARG A 345 -24.80 -0.06 16.95
CA ARG A 345 -24.26 -0.45 18.25
C ARG A 345 -23.59 0.69 19.00
N GLU A 346 -24.35 1.36 19.83
CA GLU A 346 -23.84 2.42 20.71
C GLU A 346 -23.03 1.85 21.89
N ILE A 347 -21.75 2.27 21.96
CA ILE A 347 -20.79 1.84 22.99
C ILE A 347 -20.76 2.81 24.16
N LEU A 348 -20.70 4.12 23.91
CA LEU A 348 -20.73 5.15 24.94
C LEU A 348 -22.07 5.88 24.88
N LYS A 349 -22.73 5.99 26.04
CA LYS A 349 -24.13 6.43 26.16
C LYS A 349 -24.25 7.62 27.09
N GLY A 350 -23.79 8.80 26.63
CA GLY A 350 -23.87 10.04 27.41
C GLY A 350 -22.82 10.11 28.52
N ILE A 351 -21.56 9.82 28.22
CA ILE A 351 -20.45 9.90 29.17
C ILE A 351 -20.25 11.35 29.63
N ALA A 352 -20.24 11.55 30.94
CA ALA A 352 -19.89 12.80 31.59
C ALA A 352 -18.83 12.51 32.67
N LEU A 353 -17.61 13.02 32.47
CA LEU A 353 -16.51 12.90 33.42
C LEU A 353 -15.56 14.08 33.27
N THR A 354 -14.75 14.32 34.31
CA THR A 354 -13.72 15.36 34.28
C THR A 354 -12.41 14.81 34.83
N LEU A 355 -11.34 14.91 34.03
CA LEU A 355 -9.97 14.67 34.44
C LEU A 355 -9.39 16.04 34.84
N LYS A 356 -9.17 16.29 36.13
CA LYS A 356 -8.56 17.54 36.59
C LYS A 356 -7.08 17.56 36.23
N ALA A 357 -6.55 18.72 35.89
CA ALA A 357 -5.14 18.89 35.64
C ALA A 357 -4.28 18.42 36.84
N GLY A 358 -3.29 17.56 36.57
CA GLY A 358 -2.40 17.02 37.60
C GLY A 358 -3.04 15.97 38.51
N SER A 359 -4.22 15.44 38.19
CA SER A 359 -4.87 14.37 38.98
C SER A 359 -4.55 12.97 38.48
N PHE A 360 -4.58 12.01 39.38
CA PHE A 360 -4.55 10.58 39.11
C PHE A 360 -5.98 10.03 39.06
N VAL A 361 -6.47 9.75 37.87
CA VAL A 361 -7.84 9.27 37.65
C VAL A 361 -7.80 7.85 37.13
N SER A 362 -8.69 7.01 37.64
CA SER A 362 -8.85 5.65 37.15
C SER A 362 -10.22 5.40 36.55
N LEU A 363 -10.24 4.59 35.49
CA LEU A 363 -11.45 4.12 34.82
C LEU A 363 -11.53 2.60 34.93
N VAL A 364 -12.56 2.10 35.62
CA VAL A 364 -12.75 0.70 35.91
C VAL A 364 -14.12 0.21 35.42
N GLY A 365 -14.32 -1.10 35.35
CA GLY A 365 -15.57 -1.72 34.93
C GLY A 365 -15.35 -3.04 34.19
N THR A 366 -16.42 -3.73 33.87
CA THR A 366 -16.41 -5.03 33.18
C THR A 366 -15.78 -4.92 31.79
N SER A 367 -15.30 -6.05 31.26
CA SER A 367 -14.75 -6.07 29.86
C SER A 367 -15.85 -5.67 28.87
N GLY A 368 -15.49 -4.88 27.85
CA GLY A 368 -16.41 -4.42 26.81
C GLY A 368 -17.36 -3.27 27.22
N CYS A 369 -17.23 -2.68 28.43
CA CYS A 369 -18.08 -1.55 28.84
C CYS A 369 -17.73 -0.20 28.19
N GLY A 370 -16.61 -0.08 27.44
CA GLY A 370 -16.23 1.15 26.72
C GLY A 370 -14.97 1.87 27.23
N LYS A 371 -14.19 1.31 28.17
CA LYS A 371 -12.98 1.95 28.73
C LYS A 371 -11.94 2.33 27.68
N SER A 372 -11.50 1.37 26.88
CA SER A 372 -10.52 1.61 25.82
C SER A 372 -11.08 2.49 24.68
N THR A 373 -12.42 2.57 24.55
CA THR A 373 -13.08 3.52 23.64
C THR A 373 -12.87 4.96 24.11
N ILE A 374 -12.96 5.23 25.42
CA ILE A 374 -12.66 6.55 26.02
C ILE A 374 -11.19 6.92 25.78
N ALA A 375 -10.23 5.99 26.01
CA ALA A 375 -8.82 6.22 25.69
C ALA A 375 -8.61 6.48 24.19
N GLY A 376 -9.30 5.74 23.33
CA GLY A 376 -9.28 5.92 21.88
C GLY A 376 -9.81 7.27 21.42
N LEU A 377 -10.84 7.81 22.06
CA LEU A 377 -11.35 9.17 21.81
C LEU A 377 -10.34 10.22 22.24
N LEU A 378 -9.81 10.13 23.47
CA LEU A 378 -8.81 11.05 23.99
C LEU A 378 -7.52 11.11 23.15
N SER A 379 -7.11 9.97 22.61
CA SER A 379 -5.94 9.87 21.74
C SER A 379 -6.21 10.27 20.28
N GLY A 380 -7.44 10.67 19.95
CA GLY A 380 -7.82 11.00 18.56
C GLY A 380 -7.86 9.80 17.62
N LYS A 381 -7.66 8.57 18.13
CA LYS A 381 -7.76 7.33 17.36
C LYS A 381 -9.20 7.08 16.87
N ASN A 382 -10.17 7.34 17.73
CA ASN A 382 -11.59 7.25 17.43
C ASN A 382 -12.12 8.67 17.17
N LYS A 383 -12.90 8.86 16.13
CA LYS A 383 -13.49 10.16 15.72
C LYS A 383 -14.99 10.00 15.50
N GLY A 384 -15.75 11.09 15.38
CA GLY A 384 -17.17 11.03 15.07
C GLY A 384 -18.07 10.82 16.28
N TYR A 385 -17.62 11.16 17.50
CA TYR A 385 -18.47 11.18 18.70
C TYR A 385 -19.49 12.31 18.67
N GLN A 386 -20.61 12.14 19.35
CA GLN A 386 -21.59 13.18 19.65
C GLN A 386 -21.37 13.69 21.08
N GLY A 387 -21.80 14.92 21.36
CA GLY A 387 -21.50 15.60 22.63
C GLY A 387 -20.26 16.46 22.54
N SER A 388 -19.54 16.67 23.64
CA SER A 388 -18.36 17.54 23.70
C SER A 388 -17.26 16.92 24.53
N ILE A 389 -16.00 16.97 24.02
CA ILE A 389 -14.77 16.62 24.75
C ILE A 389 -13.86 17.85 24.68
N GLN A 390 -13.59 18.48 25.82
CA GLN A 390 -12.84 19.73 25.89
C GLN A 390 -11.54 19.60 26.65
N PHE A 391 -10.50 20.21 26.11
CA PHE A 391 -9.19 20.41 26.72
C PHE A 391 -9.04 21.89 27.09
N GLY A 392 -9.22 22.22 28.38
CA GLY A 392 -9.14 23.61 28.82
C GLY A 392 -10.12 24.57 28.10
N GLY A 393 -11.27 24.05 27.68
CA GLY A 393 -12.28 24.81 26.92
C GLY A 393 -12.16 24.70 25.40
N THR A 394 -11.07 24.11 24.86
CA THR A 394 -10.91 23.83 23.43
C THR A 394 -11.50 22.46 23.11
N GLU A 395 -12.39 22.39 22.12
CA GLU A 395 -12.99 21.12 21.67
C GLU A 395 -11.93 20.21 21.04
N LEU A 396 -11.90 18.93 21.43
CA LEU A 396 -10.94 17.94 20.97
C LEU A 396 -10.90 17.81 19.45
N SER A 397 -12.05 17.80 18.80
CA SER A 397 -12.16 17.70 17.34
C SER A 397 -11.48 18.84 16.59
N ARG A 398 -11.24 19.97 17.25
CA ARG A 398 -10.57 21.15 16.67
C ARG A 398 -9.06 21.15 16.87
N ILE A 399 -8.51 20.25 17.70
CA ILE A 399 -7.07 20.15 17.96
C ILE A 399 -6.44 19.25 16.88
N PRO A 400 -5.40 19.71 16.16
CA PRO A 400 -4.67 18.86 15.20
C PRO A 400 -4.08 17.63 15.89
N GLU A 401 -4.12 16.48 15.22
CA GLU A 401 -3.62 15.21 15.76
C GLU A 401 -2.14 15.31 16.23
N ARG A 402 -1.31 16.03 15.46
CA ARG A 402 0.11 16.25 15.82
C ARG A 402 0.27 16.98 17.16
N GLU A 403 -0.54 17.99 17.43
CA GLU A 403 -0.50 18.74 18.69
C GLU A 403 -1.09 17.92 19.83
N LEU A 404 -2.15 17.16 19.56
CA LEU A 404 -2.73 16.24 20.54
C LEU A 404 -1.71 15.17 20.96
N MET A 405 -0.96 14.59 20.02
CA MET A 405 0.10 13.62 20.32
C MET A 405 1.30 14.24 21.07
N ALA A 406 1.57 15.52 20.87
CA ALA A 406 2.57 16.24 21.69
C ALA A 406 2.08 16.54 23.12
N TYR A 407 0.78 16.44 23.36
CA TYR A 407 0.15 16.71 24.66
C TYR A 407 -0.21 15.44 25.44
N ILE A 408 -0.49 14.33 24.77
CA ILE A 408 -0.93 13.06 25.36
C ILE A 408 0.02 11.93 24.95
N THR A 409 0.45 11.16 25.94
CA THR A 409 1.14 9.88 25.72
C THR A 409 0.22 8.73 26.09
N VAL A 410 0.06 7.75 25.19
CA VAL A 410 -0.74 6.53 25.45
C VAL A 410 0.18 5.32 25.52
N VAL A 411 0.06 4.56 26.59
CA VAL A 411 0.75 3.27 26.80
C VAL A 411 -0.31 2.18 26.88
N THR A 412 -0.31 1.27 25.91
CA THR A 412 -1.24 0.14 25.85
C THR A 412 -0.56 -1.17 26.24
N HIS A 413 -1.31 -2.21 26.55
CA HIS A 413 -0.77 -3.55 26.84
C HIS A 413 0.05 -4.15 25.67
N ASN A 414 -0.24 -3.74 24.42
CA ASN A 414 0.44 -4.16 23.19
C ASN A 414 1.21 -3.01 22.52
N SER A 415 1.95 -2.22 23.31
CA SER A 415 2.77 -1.14 22.76
C SER A 415 3.78 -1.69 21.75
N TYR A 416 3.74 -1.20 20.50
CA TYR A 416 4.57 -1.72 19.42
C TYR A 416 6.04 -1.30 19.59
N LEU A 417 6.93 -2.28 19.54
CA LEU A 417 8.38 -2.09 19.51
C LEU A 417 8.91 -2.50 18.13
N TRP A 418 9.72 -1.64 17.55
CA TRP A 418 10.26 -1.82 16.21
C TRP A 418 11.52 -2.68 16.24
N LYS A 419 11.72 -3.45 15.17
CA LYS A 419 12.98 -4.12 14.92
C LYS A 419 14.08 -3.07 14.76
N GLY A 420 15.22 -3.29 15.42
CA GLY A 420 16.35 -2.34 15.46
C GLY A 420 17.06 -2.44 16.79
N THR A 421 17.51 -1.32 17.37
CA THR A 421 18.12 -1.27 18.70
C THR A 421 17.18 -0.68 19.75
N VAL A 422 17.53 -0.83 21.02
CA VAL A 422 16.85 -0.16 22.14
C VAL A 422 16.93 1.34 21.96
N GLU A 423 18.12 1.87 21.58
CA GLU A 423 18.33 3.29 21.31
C GLU A 423 17.38 3.81 20.23
N GLU A 424 17.29 3.14 19.09
CA GLU A 424 16.40 3.54 18.00
C GLU A 424 14.94 3.62 18.44
N ASN A 425 14.48 2.67 19.26
CA ASN A 425 13.13 2.68 19.80
C ASN A 425 12.88 3.82 20.80
N LEU A 426 13.86 4.18 21.60
CA LEU A 426 13.76 5.30 22.54
C LEU A 426 13.81 6.67 21.84
N ARG A 427 14.67 6.82 20.82
CA ARG A 427 14.75 8.04 19.99
C ARG A 427 13.49 8.38 19.23
N MET A 428 12.58 7.41 19.01
CA MET A 428 11.26 7.70 18.42
C MET A 428 10.44 8.68 19.25
N ALA A 429 10.58 8.66 20.59
CA ALA A 429 9.88 9.58 21.48
C ALA A 429 10.56 10.94 21.57
N LYS A 430 11.90 10.95 21.57
CA LYS A 430 12.72 12.15 21.65
C LYS A 430 13.98 11.97 20.78
N PRO A 431 13.98 12.44 19.51
CA PRO A 431 15.10 12.25 18.59
C PRO A 431 16.43 12.77 19.11
N GLU A 432 16.41 13.88 19.86
CA GLU A 432 17.58 14.54 20.45
C GLU A 432 17.95 13.98 21.83
N ALA A 433 17.35 12.86 22.28
CA ALA A 433 17.66 12.28 23.59
C ALA A 433 19.13 11.89 23.68
N THR A 434 19.80 12.31 24.77
CA THR A 434 21.15 11.88 25.06
C THR A 434 21.17 10.45 25.59
N ALA A 435 22.34 9.79 25.51
CA ALA A 435 22.50 8.45 26.08
C ALA A 435 22.22 8.45 27.60
N GLU A 436 22.54 9.52 28.29
CA GLU A 436 22.28 9.67 29.72
C GLU A 436 20.80 9.75 30.05
N GLU A 437 20.02 10.53 29.27
CA GLU A 437 18.57 10.62 29.42
C GLU A 437 17.89 9.25 29.15
N MET A 438 18.33 8.54 28.10
CA MET A 438 17.82 7.21 27.78
C MET A 438 18.14 6.20 28.88
N ARG A 439 19.37 6.19 29.39
CA ARG A 439 19.74 5.32 30.51
C ARG A 439 19.00 5.68 31.80
N ALA A 440 18.75 6.97 32.06
CA ALA A 440 17.94 7.39 33.20
C ALA A 440 16.48 6.92 33.08
N ALA A 441 15.88 7.00 31.91
CA ALA A 441 14.54 6.46 31.66
C ALA A 441 14.49 4.94 31.84
N LEU A 442 15.45 4.21 31.31
CA LEU A 442 15.57 2.75 31.49
C LEU A 442 15.81 2.35 32.95
N LYS A 443 16.55 3.16 33.71
CA LYS A 443 16.75 2.94 35.14
C LYS A 443 15.46 3.11 35.94
N LYS A 444 14.65 4.13 35.63
CA LYS A 444 13.35 4.38 36.28
C LYS A 444 12.39 3.19 36.12
N VAL A 445 12.43 2.50 35.00
CA VAL A 445 11.59 1.31 34.75
C VAL A 445 12.28 0.00 35.11
N ASN A 446 13.40 0.04 35.82
CA ASN A 446 14.19 -1.12 36.25
C ASN A 446 14.56 -2.09 35.11
N LEU A 447 14.91 -1.54 33.92
CA LEU A 447 15.30 -2.34 32.75
C LEU A 447 16.78 -2.17 32.40
N LEU A 448 17.45 -1.12 32.91
CA LEU A 448 18.83 -0.79 32.56
C LEU A 448 19.82 -1.91 32.93
N ALA A 449 19.71 -2.46 34.14
CA ALA A 449 20.60 -3.52 34.61
C ALA A 449 20.55 -4.77 33.71
N PHE A 450 19.34 -5.14 33.28
CA PHE A 450 19.19 -6.25 32.33
C PHE A 450 19.82 -5.93 30.97
N LEU A 451 19.60 -4.73 30.43
CA LEU A 451 20.15 -4.35 29.13
C LEU A 451 21.68 -4.24 29.18
N ASP A 452 22.25 -3.78 30.30
CA ASP A 452 23.70 -3.71 30.48
C ASP A 452 24.37 -5.11 30.51
N THR A 453 23.63 -6.18 30.85
CA THR A 453 24.11 -7.57 30.67
C THR A 453 24.10 -8.03 29.21
N GLN A 454 23.44 -7.30 28.35
CA GLN A 454 23.41 -7.56 26.89
C GLN A 454 24.38 -6.57 26.20
N GLN A 455 23.89 -5.62 25.45
CA GLN A 455 24.68 -4.60 24.75
C GLN A 455 24.23 -3.17 25.11
N GLY A 456 23.58 -2.98 26.26
CA GLY A 456 23.07 -1.68 26.70
C GLY A 456 22.06 -1.09 25.72
N LEU A 457 22.26 0.15 25.29
CA LEU A 457 21.41 0.84 24.31
C LEU A 457 21.46 0.19 22.92
N GLU A 458 22.57 -0.43 22.56
CA GLU A 458 22.76 -1.13 21.28
C GLU A 458 22.15 -2.54 21.26
N THR A 459 21.48 -2.97 22.33
CA THR A 459 20.82 -4.28 22.38
C THR A 459 19.86 -4.42 21.22
N PRO A 460 20.05 -5.44 20.33
CA PRO A 460 19.21 -5.63 19.17
C PRO A 460 17.81 -6.15 19.57
N LEU A 461 16.77 -5.59 18.95
CA LEU A 461 15.40 -6.04 19.07
C LEU A 461 14.97 -6.75 17.78
N THR A 462 14.44 -7.95 17.92
CA THR A 462 13.83 -8.68 16.81
C THR A 462 12.46 -8.09 16.46
N GLU A 463 11.78 -8.63 15.46
CA GLU A 463 10.44 -8.19 15.09
C GLU A 463 9.50 -8.25 16.31
N LYS A 464 8.78 -7.15 16.58
CA LYS A 464 7.93 -6.98 17.77
C LYS A 464 8.67 -7.26 19.09
N ALA A 465 9.99 -7.04 19.10
CA ALA A 465 10.87 -7.34 20.23
C ALA A 465 10.67 -8.77 20.78
N GLY A 466 10.54 -9.77 19.91
CA GLY A 466 10.28 -11.17 20.27
C GLY A 466 11.30 -11.80 21.21
N ASN A 467 12.48 -11.20 21.30
CA ASN A 467 13.57 -11.60 22.22
C ASN A 467 13.47 -11.04 23.64
N LEU A 468 12.46 -10.22 23.93
CA LEU A 468 12.18 -9.71 25.29
C LEU A 468 10.93 -10.40 25.88
N SER A 469 10.91 -10.56 27.21
CA SER A 469 9.71 -10.99 27.93
C SER A 469 8.58 -9.95 27.84
N GLY A 470 7.33 -10.34 28.17
CA GLY A 470 6.20 -9.43 28.19
C GLY A 470 6.43 -8.22 29.10
N GLY A 471 6.90 -8.44 30.32
CA GLY A 471 7.23 -7.37 31.28
C GLY A 471 8.38 -6.47 30.80
N GLN A 472 9.43 -7.05 30.16
CA GLN A 472 10.52 -6.27 29.59
C GLN A 472 10.08 -5.38 28.43
N LYS A 473 9.21 -5.91 27.54
CA LYS A 473 8.60 -5.12 26.45
C LYS A 473 7.82 -3.93 26.99
N GLN A 474 7.00 -4.18 27.99
CA GLN A 474 6.13 -3.16 28.58
C GLN A 474 6.97 -2.09 29.30
N ARG A 475 8.02 -2.50 30.05
CA ARG A 475 8.96 -1.56 30.67
C ARG A 475 9.72 -0.73 29.66
N LEU A 476 10.14 -1.30 28.52
CA LEU A 476 10.78 -0.54 27.44
C LEU A 476 9.80 0.46 26.80
N ALA A 477 8.54 0.07 26.59
CA ALA A 477 7.51 0.97 26.10
C ALA A 477 7.24 2.12 27.09
N LEU A 478 7.26 1.84 28.38
CA LEU A 478 7.13 2.85 29.44
C LEU A 478 8.35 3.79 29.48
N ALA A 479 9.58 3.28 29.34
CA ALA A 479 10.79 4.12 29.24
C ALA A 479 10.69 5.08 28.05
N ARG A 480 10.20 4.61 26.91
CA ARG A 480 9.93 5.45 25.73
C ARG A 480 8.88 6.51 26.03
N ALA A 481 7.81 6.16 26.74
CA ALA A 481 6.78 7.11 27.18
C ALA A 481 7.32 8.18 28.12
N LEU A 482 8.21 7.81 29.06
CA LEU A 482 8.86 8.76 29.98
C LEU A 482 9.74 9.78 29.25
N LEU A 483 10.41 9.38 28.17
CA LEU A 483 11.23 10.28 27.33
C LEU A 483 10.38 11.26 26.52
N HIS A 484 9.15 10.88 26.18
CA HIS A 484 8.22 11.76 25.46
C HIS A 484 7.76 12.95 26.33
N ASP A 485 7.67 12.75 27.63
CA ASP A 485 7.44 13.75 28.68
C ASP A 485 6.26 14.70 28.44
N THR A 486 5.08 14.16 28.16
CA THR A 486 3.86 14.93 27.91
C THR A 486 3.13 15.32 29.20
N PRO A 487 2.22 16.33 29.17
CA PRO A 487 1.40 16.71 30.32
C PRO A 487 0.40 15.66 30.76
N VAL A 488 -0.09 14.81 29.85
CA VAL A 488 -1.13 13.81 30.09
C VAL A 488 -0.64 12.42 29.69
N TYR A 489 -0.83 11.46 30.55
CA TYR A 489 -0.55 10.03 30.30
C TYR A 489 -1.83 9.21 30.40
N ILE A 490 -2.05 8.33 29.42
CA ILE A 490 -3.13 7.35 29.40
C ILE A 490 -2.50 5.96 29.40
N PHE A 491 -2.76 5.20 30.46
CA PHE A 491 -2.37 3.80 30.57
C PHE A 491 -3.59 2.92 30.34
N ASP A 492 -3.65 2.30 29.16
CA ASP A 492 -4.75 1.42 28.78
C ASP A 492 -4.32 -0.04 28.94
N GLU A 493 -4.68 -0.63 30.09
CA GLU A 493 -4.32 -1.99 30.48
C GLU A 493 -2.79 -2.26 30.41
N ALA A 494 -1.98 -1.25 30.72
CA ALA A 494 -0.53 -1.29 30.57
C ALA A 494 0.16 -2.37 31.42
N THR A 495 -0.51 -2.93 32.41
CA THR A 495 0.00 -4.00 33.29
C THR A 495 -0.64 -5.36 33.04
N SER A 496 -1.45 -5.52 31.98
CA SER A 496 -2.10 -6.78 31.67
C SER A 496 -1.12 -7.79 31.04
N ASN A 497 -1.29 -9.07 31.39
CA ASN A 497 -0.50 -10.19 30.85
C ASN A 497 1.01 -10.15 31.15
N ILE A 498 1.41 -9.55 32.27
CA ILE A 498 2.78 -9.54 32.79
C ILE A 498 2.84 -10.16 34.18
N ASP A 499 4.03 -10.56 34.60
CA ASP A 499 4.30 -11.06 35.94
C ASP A 499 4.06 -10.00 37.01
N MET A 500 3.74 -10.44 38.25
CA MET A 500 3.40 -9.55 39.36
C MET A 500 4.54 -8.57 39.71
N GLU A 501 5.81 -9.02 39.63
CA GLU A 501 6.96 -8.18 39.91
C GLU A 501 7.08 -7.03 38.89
N SER A 502 6.95 -7.33 37.61
CA SER A 502 6.93 -6.31 36.54
C SER A 502 5.74 -5.36 36.65
N GLU A 503 4.56 -5.86 37.08
CA GLU A 503 3.38 -5.03 37.32
C GLU A 503 3.62 -4.01 38.44
N GLU A 504 4.15 -4.45 39.56
CA GLU A 504 4.42 -3.57 40.71
C GLU A 504 5.41 -2.46 40.35
N MET A 505 6.50 -2.82 39.66
CA MET A 505 7.48 -1.83 39.14
C MET A 505 6.83 -0.79 38.21
N ILE A 506 5.96 -1.22 37.31
CA ILE A 506 5.25 -0.31 36.39
C ILE A 506 4.30 0.60 37.17
N MET A 507 3.58 0.05 38.15
CA MET A 507 2.65 0.82 38.99
C MET A 507 3.38 1.85 39.86
N GLU A 508 4.58 1.54 40.37
CA GLU A 508 5.42 2.54 41.06
C GLU A 508 5.75 3.73 40.17
N VAL A 509 6.16 3.47 38.91
CA VAL A 509 6.45 4.54 37.94
C VAL A 509 5.18 5.35 37.62
N ILE A 510 4.03 4.72 37.47
CA ILE A 510 2.75 5.39 37.22
C ILE A 510 2.39 6.31 38.40
N ARG A 511 2.51 5.84 39.63
CA ARG A 511 2.27 6.64 40.85
C ARG A 511 3.24 7.82 40.97
N GLU A 512 4.49 7.63 40.59
CA GLU A 512 5.49 8.73 40.58
C GLU A 512 5.14 9.79 39.52
N LEU A 513 4.73 9.38 38.31
CA LEU A 513 4.22 10.27 37.25
C LEU A 513 2.98 11.04 37.72
N ALA A 514 2.08 10.39 38.43
CA ALA A 514 0.82 10.98 38.89
C ALA A 514 1.02 12.13 39.89
N LYS A 515 2.20 12.26 40.53
CA LYS A 515 2.53 13.40 41.39
C LYS A 515 2.70 14.72 40.65
N THR A 516 3.01 14.67 39.34
CA THR A 516 3.35 15.84 38.53
C THR A 516 2.59 15.96 37.22
N LYS A 517 1.96 14.90 36.76
CA LYS A 517 1.27 14.80 35.48
C LYS A 517 -0.18 14.42 35.68
N THR A 518 -1.01 14.70 34.69
CA THR A 518 -2.37 14.15 34.64
C THR A 518 -2.30 12.70 34.17
N VAL A 519 -2.80 11.77 34.94
CA VAL A 519 -2.75 10.34 34.62
C VAL A 519 -4.17 9.77 34.56
N LEU A 520 -4.50 9.11 33.45
CA LEU A 520 -5.66 8.25 33.31
C LEU A 520 -5.20 6.80 33.26
N LEU A 521 -5.56 6.04 34.28
CA LEU A 521 -5.28 4.60 34.36
C LEU A 521 -6.55 3.80 34.05
N ILE A 522 -6.51 2.96 33.04
CA ILE A 522 -7.52 1.96 32.76
C ILE A 522 -6.95 0.62 33.24
N SER A 523 -7.59 0.03 34.23
CA SER A 523 -7.16 -1.24 34.81
C SER A 523 -8.31 -2.19 35.04
N HIS A 524 -8.05 -3.47 34.83
CA HIS A 524 -8.93 -4.55 35.25
C HIS A 524 -8.65 -5.00 36.70
N ARG A 525 -7.47 -4.68 37.25
CA ARG A 525 -7.09 -4.97 38.62
C ARG A 525 -7.41 -3.79 39.53
N LEU A 526 -8.39 -3.96 40.39
CA LEU A 526 -8.85 -2.88 41.27
C LEU A 526 -7.85 -2.53 42.40
N ALA A 527 -6.94 -3.43 42.73
CA ALA A 527 -5.83 -3.13 43.64
C ALA A 527 -4.95 -1.97 43.14
N ASN A 528 -4.82 -1.78 41.83
CA ASN A 528 -3.99 -0.74 41.21
C ASN A 528 -4.62 0.66 41.23
N VAL A 529 -5.92 0.77 41.52
CA VAL A 529 -6.66 2.04 41.44
C VAL A 529 -7.01 2.64 42.79
N VAL A 530 -6.65 1.98 43.88
CA VAL A 530 -7.00 2.38 45.25
C VAL A 530 -6.48 3.76 45.61
N ASP A 531 -5.28 4.12 45.09
CA ASP A 531 -4.60 5.41 45.36
C ASP A 531 -5.04 6.53 44.40
N SER A 532 -6.06 6.31 43.57
CA SER A 532 -6.54 7.32 42.62
C SER A 532 -7.33 8.43 43.31
N ASP A 533 -7.12 9.68 42.85
CA ASP A 533 -7.90 10.84 43.34
C ASP A 533 -9.39 10.71 43.00
N CYS A 534 -9.68 10.06 41.85
CA CYS A 534 -11.04 9.78 41.43
C CYS A 534 -11.10 8.49 40.63
N ILE A 535 -12.04 7.63 40.91
CA ILE A 535 -12.33 6.39 40.21
C ILE A 535 -13.69 6.56 39.54
N PHE A 536 -13.76 6.34 38.24
CA PHE A 536 -15.01 6.24 37.48
C PHE A 536 -15.33 4.77 37.21
N MET A 537 -16.46 4.30 37.74
CA MET A 537 -16.99 2.97 37.44
C MET A 537 -17.85 3.05 36.17
N LEU A 538 -17.42 2.38 35.11
CA LEU A 538 -18.12 2.32 33.84
C LEU A 538 -18.93 1.02 33.73
N GLU A 539 -20.22 1.16 33.46
CA GLU A 539 -21.12 0.02 33.27
C GLU A 539 -22.02 0.26 32.05
N LYS A 540 -22.04 -0.71 31.12
CA LYS A 540 -22.87 -0.68 29.88
C LYS A 540 -22.83 0.65 29.12
N GLY A 541 -21.65 1.26 29.07
CA GLY A 541 -21.42 2.52 28.33
C GLY A 541 -21.80 3.78 29.09
N ARG A 542 -22.04 3.73 30.39
CA ARG A 542 -22.37 4.87 31.27
C ARG A 542 -21.47 4.90 32.49
N ILE A 543 -21.24 6.08 33.05
CA ILE A 543 -20.64 6.20 34.39
C ILE A 543 -21.70 5.86 35.41
N ALA A 544 -21.53 4.73 36.10
CA ALA A 544 -22.43 4.27 37.13
C ALA A 544 -22.12 4.94 38.50
N GLU A 545 -20.82 5.02 38.84
CA GLU A 545 -20.35 5.55 40.12
C GLU A 545 -19.07 6.37 39.89
N ALA A 546 -18.85 7.38 40.71
CA ALA A 546 -17.61 8.18 40.69
C ALA A 546 -17.27 8.62 42.13
N GLY A 547 -15.99 8.57 42.48
CA GLY A 547 -15.51 8.97 43.80
C GLY A 547 -14.14 8.38 44.12
N THR A 548 -13.65 8.58 45.32
CA THR A 548 -12.46 7.93 45.86
C THR A 548 -12.74 6.48 46.21
N HIS A 549 -11.71 5.65 46.33
CA HIS A 549 -11.87 4.26 46.78
C HIS A 549 -12.70 4.15 48.06
N GLY A 550 -12.40 4.98 49.07
CA GLY A 550 -13.10 4.95 50.34
C GLY A 550 -14.58 5.34 50.26
N GLU A 551 -14.94 6.27 49.38
CA GLU A 551 -16.32 6.67 49.13
C GLU A 551 -17.10 5.55 48.42
N LEU A 552 -16.54 4.98 47.37
CA LEU A 552 -17.16 3.91 46.59
C LEU A 552 -17.33 2.63 47.41
N MET A 553 -16.37 2.30 48.26
CA MET A 553 -16.51 1.17 49.21
C MET A 553 -17.65 1.37 50.22
N ARG A 554 -17.92 2.61 50.65
CA ARG A 554 -19.04 2.92 51.55
C ARG A 554 -20.40 2.87 50.84
N LEU A 555 -20.44 3.24 49.56
CA LEU A 555 -21.66 3.18 48.74
C LEU A 555 -22.19 1.74 48.58
N LYS A 556 -21.29 0.75 48.64
CA LYS A 556 -21.58 -0.67 48.41
C LYS A 556 -22.33 -0.96 47.09
N GLY A 557 -21.95 -0.21 46.05
CA GLY A 557 -22.50 -0.36 44.70
C GLY A 557 -21.68 -1.31 43.83
N SER A 558 -21.75 -1.11 42.50
CA SER A 558 -21.09 -1.97 41.50
C SER A 558 -19.57 -2.01 41.67
N TYR A 559 -18.95 -0.90 42.12
CA TYR A 559 -17.52 -0.87 42.42
C TYR A 559 -17.15 -1.80 43.56
N TYR A 560 -17.92 -1.74 44.65
CA TYR A 560 -17.72 -2.58 45.83
C TYR A 560 -17.88 -4.07 45.50
N GLU A 561 -18.93 -4.42 44.76
CA GLU A 561 -19.15 -5.80 44.35
C GLU A 561 -18.00 -6.36 43.50
N LEU A 562 -17.52 -5.57 42.57
CA LEU A 562 -16.39 -5.93 41.68
C LEU A 562 -15.10 -6.07 42.51
N TYR A 563 -14.81 -5.13 43.43
CA TYR A 563 -13.63 -5.16 44.30
C TYR A 563 -13.60 -6.38 45.22
N GLU A 564 -14.71 -6.66 45.89
CA GLU A 564 -14.82 -7.84 46.81
C GLU A 564 -14.73 -9.16 46.04
N SER A 565 -15.26 -9.21 44.81
CA SER A 565 -15.15 -10.38 43.96
C SER A 565 -13.68 -10.65 43.57
N GLN A 566 -12.93 -9.61 43.16
CA GLN A 566 -11.52 -9.76 42.86
C GLN A 566 -10.68 -10.14 44.07
N ARG A 567 -10.92 -9.49 45.20
CA ARG A 567 -10.22 -9.78 46.46
C ARG A 567 -10.42 -11.22 46.92
N LYS A 568 -11.62 -11.76 46.78
CA LYS A 568 -11.90 -13.17 47.08
C LYS A 568 -11.13 -14.11 46.17
N LEU A 569 -11.06 -13.83 44.86
CA LEU A 569 -10.32 -14.63 43.91
C LEU A 569 -8.82 -14.61 44.22
N GLU A 570 -8.25 -13.44 44.54
CA GLU A 570 -6.82 -13.30 44.91
C GLU A 570 -6.50 -14.04 46.22
N ALA A 571 -7.40 -14.07 47.17
CA ALA A 571 -7.24 -14.84 48.42
C ALA A 571 -7.22 -16.36 48.16
N TYR A 572 -8.11 -16.86 47.31
CA TYR A 572 -8.13 -18.29 46.91
C TYR A 572 -6.85 -18.70 46.18
N THR A 573 -6.30 -17.83 45.34
CA THR A 573 -5.04 -18.12 44.59
C THR A 573 -3.85 -18.21 45.57
N LYS A 574 -3.78 -17.35 46.58
CA LYS A 574 -2.72 -17.37 47.60
C LYS A 574 -2.80 -18.58 48.53
N GLU A 575 -4.01 -19.10 48.80
CA GLU A 575 -4.20 -20.33 49.58
C GLU A 575 -3.89 -21.61 48.76
N ALA A 576 -4.02 -21.56 47.45
CA ALA A 576 -3.70 -22.68 46.57
C ALA A 576 -2.20 -22.82 46.26
N ASP A 577 -1.42 -21.76 46.44
CA ASP A 577 0.05 -21.74 46.25
C ASP A 577 0.83 -22.08 47.56
N LEU A 578 0.14 -22.30 48.67
CA LEU A 578 0.66 -22.81 49.95
C LEU A 578 0.37 -24.31 50.12
#